data_6a7ba4f2a6537634f2c85bab32d54afd
#
_entry.id   6a7ba4f2a6537634f2c85bab32d54afd
#
_cell.length_a   1.000
_cell.length_b   1.000
_cell.length_c   1.000
_cell.angle_alpha   90.00
_cell.angle_beta   90.00
_cell.angle_gamma   90.00
#
_symmetry.space_group_name_H-M   'P 1'
#
loop_
_entity.id
_entity.type
_entity.pdbx_description
1 polymer ?
#
loop_
_entity_poly.entity_id
_entity_poly.type
_entity_poly.pdbx_seq_one_letter_code
_entity_poly.pdbx_strand_id
1 'polypeptide(L)'
;MIIGKGTWLDKVAYHVIQREKEVGRSLSLVRVESGLGASGIPHLGSFSDVARAYGVKMALEVQGVKSELISFSDDMDGLRKVPQGFPDWLNQHTPKPESSIKGPYGCHNHYGCPIGALLIDASDKGEINDKHSLGSEG
;
A
#
# COMPACT_ATOMS: atom_id res chain seq x y z
N MET A 1 16.89 1.64 -17.45
CA MET A 1 15.79 0.75 -17.91
C MET A 1 14.59 1.65 -18.22
N ILE A 2 14.02 1.59 -19.42
CA ILE A 2 12.82 2.36 -19.76
C ILE A 2 11.63 1.48 -19.32
N ILE A 3 11.06 1.77 -18.15
CA ILE A 3 9.83 1.14 -17.71
C ILE A 3 8.71 1.80 -18.49
N GLY A 4 7.94 0.98 -19.16
CA GLY A 4 6.65 1.41 -19.59
C GLY A 4 6.41 1.58 -21.07
N LYS A 5 7.37 1.80 -21.93
CA LYS A 5 7.08 1.99 -23.37
C LYS A 5 6.47 0.74 -24.00
N GLY A 6 5.15 0.79 -24.25
CA GLY A 6 4.38 -0.28 -24.87
C GLY A 6 3.87 -1.34 -23.93
N THR A 7 4.04 -1.18 -22.61
CA THR A 7 3.48 -2.09 -21.60
C THR A 7 2.09 -1.64 -21.15
N TRP A 8 1.42 -2.47 -20.38
CA TRP A 8 0.15 -2.11 -19.74
C TRP A 8 0.28 -0.90 -18.79
N LEU A 9 1.47 -0.68 -18.17
CA LEU A 9 1.76 0.45 -17.29
C LEU A 9 1.64 1.78 -18.04
N ASP A 10 2.17 1.86 -19.28
CA ASP A 10 2.02 3.06 -20.12
C ASP A 10 0.58 3.37 -20.43
N LYS A 11 -0.21 2.34 -20.72
CA LYS A 11 -1.64 2.51 -21.03
C LYS A 11 -2.39 3.05 -19.82
N VAL A 12 -2.12 2.49 -18.62
CA VAL A 12 -2.74 2.97 -17.38
C VAL A 12 -2.35 4.43 -17.13
N ALA A 13 -1.06 4.76 -17.18
CA ALA A 13 -0.57 6.13 -16.98
C ALA A 13 -1.20 7.11 -17.98
N TYR A 14 -1.27 6.72 -19.27
CA TYR A 14 -1.92 7.52 -20.30
C TYR A 14 -3.41 7.76 -19.98
N HIS A 15 -4.15 6.73 -19.60
CA HIS A 15 -5.57 6.87 -19.25
C HIS A 15 -5.78 7.76 -18.01
N VAL A 16 -4.91 7.65 -16.99
CA VAL A 16 -4.95 8.53 -15.82
C VAL A 16 -4.77 9.99 -16.27
N ILE A 17 -3.76 10.27 -17.09
CA ILE A 17 -3.49 11.63 -17.59
C ILE A 17 -4.68 12.17 -18.39
N GLN A 18 -5.25 11.38 -19.29
CA GLN A 18 -6.43 11.80 -20.07
C GLN A 18 -7.63 12.06 -19.16
N ARG A 19 -7.89 11.16 -18.22
CA ARG A 19 -9.00 11.30 -17.27
C ARG A 19 -8.89 12.58 -16.42
N GLU A 20 -7.69 12.86 -15.88
CA GLU A 20 -7.47 14.07 -15.08
C GLU A 20 -7.67 15.35 -15.92
N LYS A 21 -7.24 15.35 -17.19
CA LYS A 21 -7.51 16.45 -18.13
C LYS A 21 -9.01 16.64 -18.40
N GLU A 22 -9.73 15.55 -18.67
CA GLU A 22 -11.17 15.57 -18.95
C GLU A 22 -11.99 16.14 -17.78
N VAL A 23 -11.58 15.83 -16.54
CA VAL A 23 -12.26 16.34 -15.33
C VAL A 23 -11.71 17.69 -14.87
N GLY A 24 -10.78 18.29 -15.61
CA GLY A 24 -10.21 19.61 -15.32
C GLY A 24 -9.32 19.66 -14.07
N ARG A 25 -8.71 18.54 -13.67
CA ARG A 25 -7.81 18.50 -12.53
C ARG A 25 -6.36 18.83 -12.92
N SER A 26 -5.61 19.33 -11.93
CA SER A 26 -4.20 19.66 -12.13
C SER A 26 -3.34 18.40 -12.28
N LEU A 27 -2.41 18.43 -13.23
CA LEU A 27 -1.38 17.41 -13.42
C LEU A 27 -0.02 17.82 -12.78
N SER A 28 -0.01 18.82 -11.90
CA SER A 28 1.22 19.26 -11.22
C SER A 28 1.81 18.18 -10.31
N LEU A 29 0.94 17.33 -9.74
CA LEU A 29 1.30 16.16 -8.95
C LEU A 29 0.17 15.14 -9.01
N VAL A 30 0.47 13.92 -9.46
CA VAL A 30 -0.45 12.78 -9.41
C VAL A 30 0.00 11.82 -8.31
N ARG A 31 -0.89 11.51 -7.39
CA ARG A 31 -0.65 10.50 -6.35
C ARG A 31 -1.19 9.15 -6.78
N VAL A 32 -0.34 8.15 -6.70
CA VAL A 32 -0.68 6.74 -6.93
C VAL A 32 -0.71 6.07 -5.58
N GLU A 33 -1.75 5.32 -5.30
CA GLU A 33 -1.93 4.64 -4.02
C GLU A 33 -1.89 3.13 -4.18
N SER A 34 -1.24 2.48 -3.22
CA SER A 34 -1.27 1.03 -3.02
C SER A 34 -1.90 0.76 -1.65
N GLY A 35 -3.04 0.07 -1.62
CA GLY A 35 -3.75 -0.29 -0.39
C GLY A 35 -3.49 -1.74 0.01
N LEU A 36 -3.14 -1.95 1.28
CA LEU A 36 -2.94 -3.27 1.87
C LEU A 36 -3.70 -3.38 3.18
N GLY A 37 -4.46 -4.47 3.36
CA GLY A 37 -4.99 -4.85 4.66
C GLY A 37 -3.86 -5.38 5.55
N ALA A 38 -3.85 -4.96 6.82
CA ALA A 38 -2.85 -5.39 7.80
C ALA A 38 -3.16 -6.75 8.44
N SER A 39 -3.94 -7.60 7.78
CA SER A 39 -4.51 -8.85 8.32
C SER A 39 -3.53 -10.01 8.46
N GLY A 40 -2.27 -9.86 8.05
CA GLY A 40 -1.28 -10.94 8.14
C GLY A 40 0.12 -10.50 7.76
N ILE A 41 1.09 -11.40 7.96
CA ILE A 41 2.49 -11.13 7.57
C ILE A 41 2.58 -10.86 6.07
N PRO A 42 3.19 -9.73 5.65
CA PRO A 42 3.37 -9.41 4.24
C PRO A 42 4.11 -10.53 3.49
N HIS A 43 3.65 -10.81 2.29
CA HIS A 43 4.23 -11.83 1.41
C HIS A 43 4.39 -11.26 -0.02
N LEU A 44 4.91 -12.05 -0.95
CA LEU A 44 5.13 -11.61 -2.34
C LEU A 44 3.87 -11.05 -3.01
N GLY A 45 2.68 -11.55 -2.64
CA GLY A 45 1.40 -11.00 -3.12
C GLY A 45 1.19 -9.56 -2.66
N SER A 46 1.42 -9.29 -1.38
CA SER A 46 1.34 -7.93 -0.81
C SER A 46 2.34 -6.99 -1.46
N PHE A 47 3.60 -7.43 -1.61
CA PHE A 47 4.63 -6.65 -2.28
C PHE A 47 4.29 -6.37 -3.76
N SER A 48 3.61 -7.30 -4.45
CA SER A 48 3.23 -7.12 -5.84
C SER A 48 2.22 -5.98 -6.05
N ASP A 49 1.41 -5.65 -5.05
CA ASP A 49 0.47 -4.53 -5.13
C ASP A 49 1.22 -3.20 -5.08
N VAL A 50 2.18 -3.07 -4.17
CA VAL A 50 3.09 -1.90 -4.09
C VAL A 50 3.91 -1.77 -5.37
N ALA A 51 4.50 -2.87 -5.86
CA ALA A 51 5.31 -2.87 -7.07
C ALA A 51 4.52 -2.45 -8.33
N ARG A 52 3.25 -2.84 -8.43
CA ARG A 52 2.36 -2.40 -9.54
C ARG A 52 2.08 -0.91 -9.47
N ALA A 53 1.74 -0.40 -8.29
CA ALA A 53 1.50 1.02 -8.08
C ALA A 53 2.77 1.84 -8.36
N TYR A 54 3.94 1.37 -7.91
CA TYR A 54 5.23 1.96 -8.22
C TYR A 54 5.52 1.99 -9.72
N GLY A 55 5.23 0.90 -10.43
CA GLY A 55 5.37 0.84 -11.89
C GLY A 55 4.51 1.88 -12.62
N VAL A 56 3.27 2.10 -12.16
CA VAL A 56 2.38 3.15 -12.70
C VAL A 56 2.95 4.54 -12.41
N LYS A 57 3.45 4.79 -11.18
CA LYS A 57 4.15 6.04 -10.83
C LYS A 57 5.30 6.31 -11.80
N MET A 58 6.16 5.33 -12.03
CA MET A 58 7.30 5.49 -12.95
C MET A 58 6.83 5.76 -14.38
N ALA A 59 5.75 5.11 -14.84
CA ALA A 59 5.20 5.33 -16.17
C ALA A 59 4.61 6.75 -16.32
N LEU A 60 4.01 7.32 -15.28
CA LEU A 60 3.57 8.72 -15.25
C LEU A 60 4.75 9.68 -15.38
N GLU A 61 5.84 9.43 -14.65
CA GLU A 61 7.06 10.24 -14.70
C GLU A 61 7.72 10.18 -16.08
N VAL A 62 7.76 9.03 -16.72
CA VAL A 62 8.24 8.88 -18.11
C VAL A 62 7.37 9.67 -19.08
N GLN A 63 6.07 9.83 -18.81
CA GLN A 63 5.15 10.66 -19.60
C GLN A 63 5.14 12.15 -19.18
N GLY A 64 6.09 12.58 -18.33
CA GLY A 64 6.30 13.96 -17.94
C GLY A 64 5.40 14.47 -16.82
N VAL A 65 4.72 13.59 -16.11
CA VAL A 65 3.86 13.95 -14.96
C VAL A 65 4.58 13.61 -13.67
N LYS A 66 4.79 14.63 -12.80
CA LYS A 66 5.33 14.41 -11.46
C LYS A 66 4.38 13.55 -10.67
N SER A 67 4.89 12.49 -10.03
CA SER A 67 4.07 11.56 -9.28
C SER A 67 4.71 11.12 -7.97
N GLU A 68 3.85 10.77 -7.04
CA GLU A 68 4.16 10.28 -5.70
C GLU A 68 3.47 8.93 -5.50
N LEU A 69 4.13 7.97 -4.86
CA LEU A 69 3.51 6.74 -4.39
C LEU A 69 3.15 6.88 -2.91
N ILE A 70 1.96 6.46 -2.55
CA ILE A 70 1.49 6.32 -1.17
C ILE A 70 1.22 4.85 -0.92
N SER A 71 1.92 4.25 0.02
CA SER A 71 1.62 2.91 0.53
C SER A 71 0.69 3.05 1.75
N PHE A 72 -0.58 2.78 1.52
CA PHE A 72 -1.62 2.85 2.53
C PHE A 72 -1.80 1.50 3.20
N SER A 73 -1.69 1.44 4.51
CA SER A 73 -2.00 0.25 5.31
C SER A 73 -3.36 0.43 6.00
N ASP A 74 -4.33 -0.38 5.59
CA ASP A 74 -5.67 -0.35 6.17
C ASP A 74 -5.70 -1.18 7.46
N ASP A 75 -5.42 -0.53 8.58
CA ASP A 75 -5.47 -1.10 9.93
C ASP A 75 -6.85 -0.92 10.60
N MET A 76 -7.78 -0.24 9.92
CA MET A 76 -9.17 -0.13 10.35
C MET A 76 -10.03 -1.30 9.86
N ASP A 77 -9.52 -2.14 8.97
CA ASP A 77 -10.17 -3.39 8.57
C ASP A 77 -10.38 -4.31 9.79
N GLY A 78 -11.49 -5.04 9.77
CA GLY A 78 -11.78 -6.02 10.82
C GLY A 78 -10.94 -7.30 10.67
N LEU A 79 -10.32 -7.75 11.74
CA LEU A 79 -9.62 -9.03 11.75
C LEU A 79 -10.61 -10.18 11.48
N ARG A 80 -10.67 -10.66 10.25
CA ARG A 80 -11.64 -11.69 9.80
C ARG A 80 -11.22 -13.09 10.21
N LYS A 81 -9.92 -13.32 10.28
CA LYS A 81 -9.33 -14.62 10.61
C LYS A 81 -7.92 -14.41 11.18
N VAL A 82 -7.60 -15.14 12.22
CA VAL A 82 -6.24 -15.15 12.76
C VAL A 82 -5.31 -15.90 11.80
N PRO A 83 -4.24 -15.28 11.30
CA PRO A 83 -3.29 -15.95 10.42
C PRO A 83 -2.55 -17.09 11.13
N GLN A 84 -2.08 -18.05 10.36
CA GLN A 84 -1.26 -19.13 10.89
C GLN A 84 0.03 -18.57 11.52
N GLY A 85 0.38 -19.07 12.69
CA GLY A 85 1.58 -18.62 13.43
C GLY A 85 1.34 -17.47 14.40
N PHE A 86 0.11 -16.94 14.45
CA PHE A 86 -0.27 -15.94 15.45
C PHE A 86 -0.94 -16.62 16.68
N PRO A 87 -0.88 -15.97 17.87
CA PRO A 87 -1.47 -16.54 19.09
C PRO A 87 -2.98 -16.75 18.99
N ASP A 88 -3.47 -17.90 19.48
CA ASP A 88 -4.89 -18.28 19.41
C ASP A 88 -5.84 -17.32 20.13
N TRP A 89 -5.36 -16.58 21.14
CA TRP A 89 -6.18 -15.62 21.86
C TRP A 89 -6.74 -14.50 20.97
N LEU A 90 -6.12 -14.25 19.81
CA LEU A 90 -6.62 -13.29 18.82
C LEU A 90 -8.00 -13.64 18.26
N ASN A 91 -8.38 -14.95 18.28
CA ASN A 91 -9.69 -15.37 17.78
C ASN A 91 -10.87 -14.72 18.53
N GLN A 92 -10.68 -14.34 19.80
CA GLN A 92 -11.71 -13.63 20.59
C GLN A 92 -11.90 -12.16 20.13
N HIS A 93 -11.00 -11.65 19.30
CA HIS A 93 -11.04 -10.28 18.82
C HIS A 93 -11.58 -10.16 17.39
N THR A 94 -11.93 -11.26 16.76
CA THR A 94 -12.63 -11.21 15.46
C THR A 94 -14.10 -10.80 15.67
N PRO A 95 -14.66 -9.87 14.91
CA PRO A 95 -14.10 -9.09 13.77
C PRO A 95 -13.71 -7.64 14.14
N LYS A 96 -13.05 -7.41 15.26
CA LYS A 96 -12.66 -6.05 15.68
C LYS A 96 -11.66 -5.43 14.70
N PRO A 97 -11.66 -4.08 14.55
CA PRO A 97 -10.63 -3.38 13.79
C PRO A 97 -9.23 -3.71 14.30
N GLU A 98 -8.30 -3.92 13.38
CA GLU A 98 -6.93 -4.33 13.70
C GLU A 98 -6.19 -3.30 14.54
N SER A 99 -6.49 -1.99 14.36
CA SER A 99 -6.00 -0.89 15.19
C SER A 99 -6.49 -0.94 16.64
N SER A 100 -7.61 -1.63 16.92
CA SER A 100 -8.17 -1.76 18.28
C SER A 100 -7.72 -3.03 19.02
N ILE A 101 -6.94 -3.90 18.34
CA ILE A 101 -6.44 -5.16 18.91
C ILE A 101 -5.01 -4.93 19.38
N LYS A 102 -4.69 -5.36 20.62
CA LYS A 102 -3.33 -5.27 21.15
C LYS A 102 -2.34 -6.07 20.30
N GLY A 103 -1.15 -5.50 20.08
CA GLY A 103 -0.09 -6.17 19.33
C GLY A 103 0.27 -7.53 19.94
N PRO A 104 0.30 -8.61 19.12
CA PRO A 104 0.43 -9.98 19.62
C PRO A 104 1.79 -10.30 20.25
N TYR A 105 2.80 -9.52 19.91
CA TYR A 105 4.19 -9.76 20.34
C TYR A 105 4.71 -8.71 21.34
N GLY A 106 3.88 -7.76 21.76
CA GLY A 106 4.23 -6.73 22.72
C GLY A 106 5.23 -5.67 22.23
N CYS A 107 5.68 -5.74 20.99
CA CYS A 107 6.64 -4.81 20.41
C CYS A 107 5.99 -3.52 19.85
N HIS A 108 4.67 -3.53 19.65
CA HIS A 108 3.89 -2.43 19.10
C HIS A 108 2.56 -2.28 19.81
N ASN A 109 1.97 -1.08 19.74
CA ASN A 109 0.75 -0.75 20.47
C ASN A 109 -0.48 -1.55 20.01
N HIS A 110 -0.61 -1.82 18.72
CA HIS A 110 -1.73 -2.56 18.15
C HIS A 110 -1.30 -3.54 17.06
N TYR A 111 -2.24 -4.42 16.65
CA TYR A 111 -2.01 -5.53 15.74
C TYR A 111 -1.48 -5.12 14.36
N GLY A 112 -1.99 -4.03 13.78
CA GLY A 112 -1.58 -3.55 12.45
C GLY A 112 -0.17 -2.98 12.39
N CYS A 113 0.38 -2.44 13.51
CA CYS A 113 1.68 -1.79 13.55
C CYS A 113 2.85 -2.67 13.06
N PRO A 114 3.06 -3.90 13.56
CA PRO A 114 4.19 -4.72 13.13
C PRO A 114 4.10 -5.09 11.65
N ILE A 115 2.90 -5.22 11.11
CA ILE A 115 2.66 -5.56 9.71
C ILE A 115 3.01 -4.37 8.81
N GLY A 116 2.57 -3.17 9.18
CA GLY A 116 2.96 -1.93 8.50
C GLY A 116 4.48 -1.72 8.51
N ALA A 117 5.14 -1.92 9.66
CA ALA A 117 6.59 -1.80 9.78
C ALA A 117 7.35 -2.81 8.88
N LEU A 118 6.87 -4.04 8.76
CA LEU A 118 7.46 -5.03 7.85
C LEU A 118 7.28 -4.64 6.38
N LEU A 119 6.16 -4.02 6.03
CA LEU A 119 5.91 -3.54 4.67
C LEU A 119 6.85 -2.38 4.32
N ILE A 120 7.05 -1.43 5.24
CA ILE A 120 8.01 -0.33 5.09
C ILE A 120 9.42 -0.87 4.87
N ASP A 121 9.88 -1.78 5.75
CA ASP A 121 11.20 -2.40 5.61
C ASP A 121 11.38 -3.14 4.27
N ALA A 122 10.33 -3.81 3.79
CA ALA A 122 10.36 -4.48 2.49
C ALA A 122 10.40 -3.50 1.32
N SER A 123 9.69 -2.37 1.41
CA SER A 123 9.71 -1.31 0.40
C SER A 123 11.08 -0.63 0.35
N ASP A 124 11.66 -0.30 1.50
CA ASP A 124 12.99 0.29 1.60
C ASP A 124 14.07 -0.63 1.01
N LYS A 125 14.03 -1.93 1.33
CA LYS A 125 14.94 -2.93 0.76
C LYS A 125 14.74 -3.15 -0.73
N GLY A 126 13.54 -2.94 -1.23
CA GLY A 126 13.21 -2.98 -2.66
C GLY A 126 13.52 -1.68 -3.40
N GLU A 127 14.12 -0.68 -2.75
CA GLU A 127 14.37 0.68 -3.30
C GLU A 127 13.10 1.34 -3.85
N ILE A 128 11.96 1.03 -3.26
CA ILE A 128 10.68 1.66 -3.59
C ILE A 128 10.56 2.96 -2.79
N ASN A 129 10.68 4.09 -3.49
CA ASN A 129 10.50 5.41 -2.87
C ASN A 129 9.00 5.73 -2.80
N ASP A 130 8.41 5.51 -1.65
CA ASP A 130 7.00 5.76 -1.35
C ASP A 130 6.80 6.52 -0.02
N LYS A 131 5.60 7.00 0.18
CA LYS A 131 5.14 7.54 1.47
C LYS A 131 4.19 6.55 2.10
N HIS A 132 4.40 6.26 3.38
CA HIS A 132 3.55 5.36 4.14
C HIS A 132 2.45 6.14 4.87
N SER A 133 1.27 5.57 4.96
CA SER A 133 0.13 6.08 5.72
C SER A 133 -0.65 4.92 6.34
N LEU A 134 -1.15 5.13 7.55
CA LEU A 134 -2.03 4.19 8.24
C LEU A 134 -3.48 4.69 8.17
N GLY A 135 -4.43 3.77 8.02
CA GLY A 135 -5.85 4.09 8.00
C GLY A 135 -6.35 4.75 9.28
N SER A 136 -5.76 4.41 10.42
CA SER A 136 -6.08 4.99 11.73
C SER A 136 -5.55 6.42 11.95
N GLU A 137 -4.71 6.93 11.05
CA GLU A 137 -4.14 8.28 11.13
C GLU A 137 -4.90 9.31 10.27
N GLY A 138 -5.97 8.89 9.57
CA GLY A 138 -6.78 9.71 8.65
C GLY A 138 -7.95 10.45 9.28
#